data_b7dfb8245b44d1eedea741f0c2790426
#
_entry.id   b7dfb8245b44d1eedea741f0c2790426
#
_cell.length_a   1.000
_cell.length_b   1.000
_cell.length_c   1.000
_cell.angle_alpha   90.00
_cell.angle_beta   90.00
_cell.angle_gamma   90.00
#
_symmetry.space_group_name_H-M   'P 1'
#
loop_
_entity.id
_entity.type
_entity.pdbx_description
1 polymer ?
#
loop_
_entity_poly.entity_id
_entity_poly.type
_entity_poly.pdbx_seq_one_letter_code
_entity_poly.pdbx_strand_id
1 'polypeptide(L)'
;MAVSIHRVPDAPGPGPVASRSARSLVPYASPELAWAAAAVFLVALAIYLRTMMPSTGFWDTAEAQTVPHTLSIFHPTGFPTYTLLGWAWSQLPFGEVAWRMNVLSGVCVAGAAGLAVLVAGRLLEERHRWAVAAAAAVAGLTFAFASEPWRNALRADVHALHILVAALLTWLLVTWRSAERAGSPRAGRWLMAAALAFGLGLGNHPLTGLMAFGIAAWLVMVDPRIWRRWRLVLACAALLAAGLAVYAYIPLRAVTPPEPPLFYARPDTFERFRYLVFAEQFHGLFDPFSAPLANLGPKWADAERVLARQLIGPGWLVAALGASVLAVRQPGAFAFLGLLVAANVFYSMNFPDGDIDRYYMLSAFVGAVLVGVAVSAFAAAAGRAFAEAGRRSLDVVGRRRLATLAGGLVIGLGALLPGVALVTMYAERDQSANRDADLWVASVHAVLPPNAVLISWWSYSTPLWYHRWVAEERPDVKIIDERNILDDGYGTIDRAIEAYHGRRTVYVVPPHWQLDQIRRAWRTETVPTFAGYTDLLRIEGPR
;
A
#
# COMPACT_ATOMS: atom_id res chain seq x y z
N MET A 1 72.42 32.08 54.65
CA MET A 1 71.88 30.74 54.39
C MET A 1 70.66 30.93 53.50
N ALA A 2 70.78 30.75 52.17
CA ALA A 2 69.69 30.88 51.20
C ALA A 2 69.29 29.48 50.81
N VAL A 3 67.99 29.15 51.07
CA VAL A 3 67.39 27.85 50.71
C VAL A 3 66.90 27.96 49.30
N SER A 4 67.49 27.16 48.40
CA SER A 4 67.10 27.00 47.01
C SER A 4 65.87 26.10 46.93
N ILE A 5 64.75 26.63 46.43
CA ILE A 5 63.53 25.85 46.18
C ILE A 5 63.62 25.30 44.76
N HIS A 6 63.80 23.97 44.63
CA HIS A 6 63.69 23.26 43.36
C HIS A 6 62.20 23.26 42.89
N ARG A 7 61.94 23.84 41.70
CA ARG A 7 60.68 23.70 40.99
C ARG A 7 60.55 22.25 40.45
N VAL A 8 59.44 21.58 40.79
CA VAL A 8 59.03 20.34 40.22
C VAL A 8 58.54 20.65 38.79
N PRO A 9 58.88 19.86 37.75
CA PRO A 9 58.33 20.06 36.39
C PRO A 9 56.82 19.76 36.36
N ASP A 10 56.09 20.65 35.72
CA ASP A 10 54.67 20.50 35.50
C ASP A 10 54.36 19.17 34.75
N ALA A 11 53.38 18.39 35.24
CA ALA A 11 52.88 17.20 34.57
C ALA A 11 52.29 17.59 33.21
N PRO A 12 52.49 16.79 32.15
CA PRO A 12 51.93 17.09 30.84
C PRO A 12 50.38 17.10 30.94
N GLY A 13 49.79 18.24 30.50
CA GLY A 13 48.36 18.42 30.44
C GLY A 13 47.69 17.31 29.62
N PRO A 14 46.41 17.00 29.88
CA PRO A 14 45.67 15.96 29.16
C PRO A 14 45.74 16.27 27.66
N GLY A 15 46.36 15.35 26.90
CA GLY A 15 46.42 15.44 25.45
C GLY A 15 45.01 15.55 24.86
N PRO A 16 44.89 16.14 23.66
CA PRO A 16 43.58 16.34 23.05
C PRO A 16 42.82 15.01 23.00
N VAL A 17 41.67 14.98 23.68
CA VAL A 17 40.71 13.87 23.61
C VAL A 17 40.47 13.62 22.12
N ALA A 18 40.98 12.49 21.63
CA ALA A 18 40.85 12.09 20.26
C ALA A 18 39.34 12.22 19.91
N SER A 19 39.03 13.19 19.07
CA SER A 19 37.69 13.40 18.54
C SER A 19 37.21 12.03 18.05
N ARG A 20 36.14 11.52 18.67
CA ARG A 20 35.42 10.32 18.20
C ARG A 20 35.30 10.48 16.69
N SER A 21 36.05 9.68 15.95
CA SER A 21 36.09 9.67 14.50
C SER A 21 34.67 9.82 14.00
N ALA A 22 34.39 10.89 13.27
CA ALA A 22 33.14 11.10 12.59
C ALA A 22 32.86 9.79 11.83
N ARG A 23 31.88 9.01 12.33
CA ARG A 23 31.42 7.80 11.65
C ARG A 23 30.99 8.30 10.28
N SER A 24 31.70 7.91 9.25
CA SER A 24 31.36 8.24 7.88
C SER A 24 29.97 7.63 7.64
N LEU A 25 28.93 8.47 7.80
CA LEU A 25 27.58 8.10 7.46
C LEU A 25 27.57 7.76 5.98
N VAL A 26 27.12 6.55 5.66
CA VAL A 26 27.01 6.06 4.30
C VAL A 26 26.29 7.10 3.44
N PRO A 27 26.84 7.50 2.28
CA PRO A 27 26.16 8.44 1.38
C PRO A 27 24.78 7.92 1.01
N TYR A 28 23.85 8.81 0.63
CA TYR A 28 22.39 8.64 0.48
C TYR A 28 21.85 7.31 -0.08
N ALA A 29 22.60 6.54 -0.80
CA ALA A 29 22.55 5.10 -1.00
C ALA A 29 23.94 4.66 -1.45
N SER A 30 24.50 3.62 -0.85
CA SER A 30 25.68 3.00 -1.47
C SER A 30 25.25 2.41 -2.81
N PRO A 31 26.12 2.36 -3.82
CA PRO A 31 25.78 1.71 -5.10
C PRO A 31 25.24 0.29 -4.91
N GLU A 32 25.81 -0.48 -3.98
CA GLU A 32 25.40 -1.84 -3.68
C GLU A 32 23.94 -1.91 -3.20
N LEU A 33 23.54 -0.98 -2.33
CA LEU A 33 22.16 -0.90 -1.83
C LEU A 33 21.18 -0.47 -2.93
N ALA A 34 21.58 0.45 -3.80
CA ALA A 34 20.77 0.85 -4.95
C ALA A 34 20.58 -0.31 -5.94
N TRP A 35 21.64 -1.07 -6.23
CA TRP A 35 21.55 -2.27 -7.05
C TRP A 35 20.67 -3.34 -6.43
N ALA A 36 20.76 -3.57 -5.12
CA ALA A 36 19.89 -4.50 -4.43
C ALA A 36 18.41 -4.08 -4.50
N ALA A 37 18.12 -2.79 -4.31
CA ALA A 37 16.75 -2.26 -4.46
C ALA A 37 16.22 -2.42 -5.88
N ALA A 38 17.03 -2.12 -6.88
CA ALA A 38 16.66 -2.32 -8.29
C ALA A 38 16.45 -3.81 -8.62
N ALA A 39 17.32 -4.69 -8.15
CA ALA A 39 17.19 -6.13 -8.35
C ALA A 39 15.90 -6.68 -7.72
N VAL A 40 15.59 -6.28 -6.47
CA VAL A 40 14.34 -6.67 -5.78
C VAL A 40 13.12 -6.15 -6.54
N PHE A 41 13.14 -4.90 -6.98
CA PHE A 41 12.07 -4.32 -7.81
C PHE A 41 11.85 -5.16 -9.07
N LEU A 42 12.91 -5.46 -9.82
CA LEU A 42 12.81 -6.21 -11.09
C LEU A 42 12.35 -7.65 -10.87
N VAL A 43 12.85 -8.34 -9.85
CA VAL A 43 12.42 -9.71 -9.51
C VAL A 43 10.96 -9.73 -9.12
N ALA A 44 10.53 -8.82 -8.22
CA ALA A 44 9.15 -8.72 -7.80
C ALA A 44 8.23 -8.42 -9.00
N LEU A 45 8.58 -7.41 -9.81
CA LEU A 45 7.80 -7.06 -10.99
C LEU A 45 7.71 -8.19 -12.01
N ALA A 46 8.79 -8.92 -12.25
CA ALA A 46 8.78 -10.07 -13.17
C ALA A 46 7.83 -11.18 -12.71
N ILE A 47 7.83 -11.50 -11.41
CA ILE A 47 6.90 -12.49 -10.83
C ILE A 47 5.46 -11.95 -10.89
N TYR A 48 5.23 -10.68 -10.58
CA TYR A 48 3.90 -10.07 -10.67
C TYR A 48 3.34 -10.10 -12.10
N LEU A 49 4.14 -9.70 -13.09
CA LEU A 49 3.73 -9.75 -14.50
C LEU A 49 3.40 -11.18 -14.97
N ARG A 50 4.12 -12.19 -14.44
CA ARG A 50 3.87 -13.60 -14.80
C ARG A 50 2.59 -14.14 -14.18
N THR A 51 2.21 -13.64 -12.98
CA THR A 51 1.05 -14.10 -12.21
C THR A 51 -0.14 -13.14 -12.26
N MET A 52 -0.03 -12.04 -12.98
CA MET A 52 -1.02 -10.96 -13.06
C MET A 52 -2.29 -11.37 -13.78
N MET A 53 -3.41 -10.88 -13.32
CA MET A 53 -4.70 -10.97 -14.00
C MET A 53 -4.64 -10.24 -15.34
N PRO A 54 -4.95 -10.92 -16.46
CA PRO A 54 -4.79 -10.32 -17.80
C PRO A 54 -5.97 -9.45 -18.22
N SER A 55 -7.08 -9.48 -17.50
CA SER A 55 -8.40 -9.02 -17.91
C SER A 55 -9.01 -8.02 -16.93
N THR A 56 -10.28 -7.68 -17.16
CA THR A 56 -11.11 -6.91 -16.26
C THR A 56 -11.37 -7.70 -14.96
N GLY A 57 -11.49 -7.00 -13.84
CA GLY A 57 -11.87 -7.59 -12.56
C GLY A 57 -13.32 -7.33 -12.18
N PHE A 58 -13.73 -7.84 -11.03
CA PHE A 58 -14.96 -7.46 -10.35
C PHE A 58 -14.68 -6.42 -9.27
N TRP A 59 -15.70 -5.89 -8.62
CA TRP A 59 -15.62 -4.97 -7.49
C TRP A 59 -14.79 -3.71 -7.82
N ASP A 60 -14.04 -3.23 -6.85
CA ASP A 60 -13.20 -2.03 -6.96
C ASP A 60 -12.13 -2.14 -8.06
N THR A 61 -11.76 -3.37 -8.46
CA THR A 61 -10.75 -3.57 -9.49
C THR A 61 -11.18 -3.02 -10.84
N ALA A 62 -12.39 -3.35 -11.30
CA ALA A 62 -12.89 -2.83 -12.58
C ALA A 62 -13.19 -1.32 -12.51
N GLU A 63 -13.61 -0.82 -11.36
CA GLU A 63 -13.72 0.63 -11.17
C GLU A 63 -12.34 1.30 -11.29
N ALA A 64 -11.30 0.74 -10.63
CA ALA A 64 -9.93 1.25 -10.73
C ALA A 64 -9.32 1.11 -12.13
N GLN A 65 -9.85 0.24 -12.98
CA GLN A 65 -9.51 0.12 -14.39
C GLN A 65 -10.26 1.14 -15.27
N THR A 66 -11.49 1.53 -14.88
CA THR A 66 -12.39 2.38 -15.68
C THR A 66 -12.24 3.85 -15.36
N VAL A 67 -12.35 4.22 -14.08
CA VAL A 67 -12.43 5.62 -13.63
C VAL A 67 -11.24 6.46 -14.06
N PRO A 68 -9.97 6.00 -13.91
CA PRO A 68 -8.83 6.80 -14.37
C PRO A 68 -8.86 7.04 -15.87
N HIS A 69 -9.12 6.00 -16.68
CA HIS A 69 -9.11 6.10 -18.13
C HIS A 69 -10.14 7.11 -18.66
N THR A 70 -11.32 7.11 -18.06
CA THR A 70 -12.45 7.98 -18.44
C THR A 70 -12.45 9.33 -17.71
N LEU A 71 -11.48 9.59 -16.81
CA LEU A 71 -11.49 10.75 -15.91
C LEU A 71 -12.84 10.91 -15.19
N SER A 72 -13.36 9.83 -14.66
CA SER A 72 -14.61 9.77 -13.90
C SER A 72 -14.38 9.99 -12.40
N ILE A 73 -15.43 9.89 -11.59
CA ILE A 73 -15.36 10.11 -10.15
C ILE A 73 -15.60 8.80 -9.42
N PHE A 74 -14.60 8.36 -8.66
CA PHE A 74 -14.62 7.16 -7.82
C PHE A 74 -15.65 7.22 -6.68
N HIS A 75 -15.98 6.04 -6.15
CA HIS A 75 -16.60 5.93 -4.84
C HIS A 75 -15.75 6.64 -3.74
N PRO A 76 -16.30 6.89 -2.54
CA PRO A 76 -15.53 7.54 -1.46
C PRO A 76 -14.21 6.79 -1.13
N THR A 77 -13.10 7.55 -1.07
CA THR A 77 -12.99 9.02 -0.94
C THR A 77 -12.63 9.74 -2.25
N GLY A 78 -12.97 9.20 -3.40
CA GLY A 78 -12.75 9.83 -4.70
C GLY A 78 -11.35 9.65 -5.31
N PHE A 79 -10.34 9.27 -4.57
CA PHE A 79 -8.96 8.90 -4.93
C PHE A 79 -8.33 9.74 -6.06
N PRO A 80 -8.32 11.10 -6.00
CA PRO A 80 -7.91 11.94 -7.13
C PRO A 80 -6.45 11.74 -7.55
N THR A 81 -5.54 11.41 -6.63
CA THR A 81 -4.15 11.11 -6.98
C THR A 81 -4.05 9.84 -7.83
N TYR A 82 -4.78 8.78 -7.47
CA TYR A 82 -4.82 7.55 -8.27
C TYR A 82 -5.45 7.80 -9.64
N THR A 83 -6.54 8.57 -9.68
CA THR A 83 -7.24 8.91 -10.92
C THR A 83 -6.33 9.63 -11.92
N LEU A 84 -5.63 10.68 -11.47
CA LEU A 84 -4.75 11.47 -12.36
C LEU A 84 -3.51 10.67 -12.81
N LEU A 85 -2.88 9.92 -11.89
CA LEU A 85 -1.76 9.06 -12.23
C LEU A 85 -2.19 7.94 -13.18
N GLY A 86 -3.30 7.28 -12.86
CA GLY A 86 -3.86 6.19 -13.66
C GLY A 86 -4.33 6.65 -15.04
N TRP A 87 -4.88 7.88 -15.15
CA TRP A 87 -5.17 8.47 -16.44
C TRP A 87 -3.93 8.56 -17.32
N ALA A 88 -2.86 9.19 -16.83
CA ALA A 88 -1.61 9.32 -17.57
C ALA A 88 -1.02 7.93 -17.93
N TRP A 89 -1.08 6.97 -16.99
CA TRP A 89 -0.61 5.61 -17.22
C TRP A 89 -1.45 4.86 -18.25
N SER A 90 -2.76 5.01 -18.24
CA SER A 90 -3.68 4.36 -19.16
C SER A 90 -3.53 4.83 -20.62
N GLN A 91 -2.86 5.96 -20.87
CA GLN A 91 -2.57 6.46 -22.22
C GLN A 91 -1.35 5.80 -22.86
N LEU A 92 -0.57 5.00 -22.12
CA LEU A 92 0.62 4.34 -22.64
C LEU A 92 0.23 3.30 -23.72
N PRO A 93 0.98 3.19 -24.85
CA PRO A 93 0.58 2.37 -26.00
C PRO A 93 1.00 0.91 -25.87
N PHE A 94 0.57 0.21 -24.81
CA PHE A 94 0.84 -1.21 -24.64
C PHE A 94 -0.32 -1.95 -23.99
N GLY A 95 -0.68 -3.12 -24.49
CA GLY A 95 -1.75 -3.97 -23.96
C GLY A 95 -3.11 -3.28 -23.87
N GLU A 96 -4.07 -3.93 -23.25
CA GLU A 96 -5.39 -3.39 -22.96
C GLU A 96 -5.38 -2.50 -21.73
N VAL A 97 -6.36 -1.60 -21.60
CA VAL A 97 -6.43 -0.66 -20.47
C VAL A 97 -6.51 -1.39 -19.14
N ALA A 98 -7.33 -2.45 -19.03
CA ALA A 98 -7.45 -3.25 -17.82
C ALA A 98 -6.10 -3.80 -17.38
N TRP A 99 -5.38 -4.44 -18.31
CA TRP A 99 -4.05 -4.99 -18.02
C TRP A 99 -3.03 -3.90 -17.67
N ARG A 100 -3.05 -2.75 -18.38
CA ARG A 100 -2.17 -1.60 -18.04
C ARG A 100 -2.39 -1.13 -16.61
N MET A 101 -3.64 -1.03 -16.16
CA MET A 101 -3.96 -0.61 -14.80
C MET A 101 -3.53 -1.66 -13.76
N ASN A 102 -3.63 -2.95 -14.09
CA ASN A 102 -3.07 -4.01 -13.26
C ASN A 102 -1.55 -3.89 -13.15
N VAL A 103 -0.85 -3.61 -14.27
CA VAL A 103 0.60 -3.37 -14.29
C VAL A 103 1.00 -2.17 -13.43
N LEU A 104 0.21 -1.10 -13.39
CA LEU A 104 0.44 0.03 -12.50
C LEU A 104 0.52 -0.41 -11.03
N SER A 105 -0.42 -1.26 -10.60
CA SER A 105 -0.40 -1.83 -9.25
C SER A 105 0.85 -2.68 -9.00
N GLY A 106 1.22 -3.52 -9.96
CA GLY A 106 2.45 -4.31 -9.89
C GLY A 106 3.71 -3.45 -9.74
N VAL A 107 3.81 -2.37 -10.52
CA VAL A 107 4.92 -1.40 -10.43
C VAL A 107 4.93 -0.71 -9.06
N CYS A 108 3.77 -0.31 -8.54
CA CYS A 108 3.67 0.33 -7.22
C CYS A 108 4.15 -0.60 -6.10
N VAL A 109 3.67 -1.84 -6.06
CA VAL A 109 4.06 -2.79 -4.99
C VAL A 109 5.53 -3.21 -5.12
N ALA A 110 6.02 -3.45 -6.35
CA ALA A 110 7.45 -3.72 -6.58
C ALA A 110 8.32 -2.52 -6.16
N GLY A 111 7.85 -1.29 -6.42
CA GLY A 111 8.49 -0.06 -5.95
C GLY A 111 8.56 0.02 -4.43
N ALA A 112 7.48 -0.34 -3.74
CA ALA A 112 7.46 -0.43 -2.28
C ALA A 112 8.45 -1.49 -1.75
N ALA A 113 8.60 -2.63 -2.43
CA ALA A 113 9.61 -3.65 -2.10
C ALA A 113 11.04 -3.13 -2.27
N GLY A 114 11.32 -2.39 -3.35
CA GLY A 114 12.61 -1.70 -3.54
C GLY A 114 12.87 -0.66 -2.44
N LEU A 115 11.84 0.09 -2.03
CA LEU A 115 11.94 1.04 -0.91
C LEU A 115 12.15 0.35 0.44
N ALA A 116 11.59 -0.86 0.66
CA ALA A 116 11.88 -1.66 1.85
C ALA A 116 13.37 -1.98 1.97
N VAL A 117 14.05 -2.29 0.85
CA VAL A 117 15.51 -2.45 0.80
C VAL A 117 16.21 -1.18 1.27
N LEU A 118 15.80 -0.02 0.72
CA LEU A 118 16.42 1.27 1.05
C LEU A 118 16.17 1.67 2.50
N VAL A 119 14.98 1.42 3.05
CA VAL A 119 14.64 1.67 4.46
C VAL A 119 15.45 0.77 5.37
N ALA A 120 15.44 -0.55 5.13
CA ALA A 120 16.23 -1.49 5.90
C ALA A 120 17.71 -1.12 5.91
N GLY A 121 18.29 -0.87 4.73
CA GLY A 121 19.69 -0.47 4.60
C GLY A 121 20.08 0.80 5.39
N ARG A 122 19.12 1.72 5.63
CA ARG A 122 19.34 2.90 6.48
C ARG A 122 19.33 2.61 7.97
N LEU A 123 18.66 1.54 8.36
CA LEU A 123 18.56 1.12 9.76
C LEU A 123 19.69 0.15 10.15
N LEU A 124 20.43 -0.39 9.17
CA LEU A 124 21.54 -1.29 9.41
C LEU A 124 22.83 -0.53 9.71
N GLU A 125 23.57 -0.98 10.73
CA GLU A 125 24.82 -0.37 11.20
C GLU A 125 26.07 -1.16 10.77
N GLU A 126 25.93 -2.14 9.90
CA GLU A 126 27.00 -3.02 9.45
C GLU A 126 27.97 -2.27 8.53
N ARG A 127 29.27 -2.59 8.58
CA ARG A 127 30.32 -1.95 7.78
C ARG A 127 30.48 -2.52 6.37
N HIS A 128 30.11 -3.80 6.19
CA HIS A 128 30.24 -4.47 4.90
C HIS A 128 29.04 -4.15 4.01
N ARG A 129 29.25 -3.28 3.02
CA ARG A 129 28.20 -2.79 2.13
C ARG A 129 27.41 -3.89 1.43
N TRP A 130 28.07 -4.95 0.96
CA TRP A 130 27.38 -6.09 0.33
C TRP A 130 26.56 -6.91 1.32
N ALA A 131 27.02 -7.07 2.56
CA ALA A 131 26.24 -7.75 3.59
C ALA A 131 24.99 -6.94 3.97
N VAL A 132 25.12 -5.61 4.04
CA VAL A 132 23.97 -4.70 4.22
C VAL A 132 23.00 -4.84 3.07
N ALA A 133 23.47 -4.78 1.83
CA ALA A 133 22.64 -4.89 0.64
C ALA A 133 21.91 -6.24 0.57
N ALA A 134 22.60 -7.35 0.88
CA ALA A 134 22.00 -8.68 0.87
C ALA A 134 20.95 -8.86 1.98
N ALA A 135 21.23 -8.44 3.22
CA ALA A 135 20.24 -8.50 4.32
C ALA A 135 19.04 -7.58 4.05
N ALA A 136 19.27 -6.41 3.46
CA ALA A 136 18.20 -5.50 3.06
C ALA A 136 17.37 -6.07 1.89
N ALA A 137 17.99 -6.81 0.96
CA ALA A 137 17.27 -7.51 -0.11
C ALA A 137 16.31 -8.58 0.45
N VAL A 138 16.70 -9.27 1.55
CA VAL A 138 15.78 -10.19 2.24
C VAL A 138 14.53 -9.43 2.72
N ALA A 139 14.66 -8.21 3.29
CA ALA A 139 13.51 -7.41 3.67
C ALA A 139 12.60 -7.10 2.48
N GLY A 140 13.17 -6.62 1.37
CA GLY A 140 12.39 -6.28 0.18
C GLY A 140 11.66 -7.49 -0.43
N LEU A 141 12.34 -8.64 -0.56
CA LEU A 141 11.72 -9.87 -1.07
C LEU A 141 10.67 -10.44 -0.09
N THR A 142 10.90 -10.35 1.23
CA THR A 142 9.91 -10.75 2.24
C THR A 142 8.63 -9.93 2.10
N PHE A 143 8.74 -8.62 1.85
CA PHE A 143 7.58 -7.78 1.57
C PHE A 143 6.93 -8.13 0.23
N ALA A 144 7.74 -8.27 -0.84
CA ALA A 144 7.23 -8.55 -2.18
C ALA A 144 6.38 -9.82 -2.25
N PHE A 145 6.78 -10.86 -1.53
CA PHE A 145 6.09 -12.16 -1.52
C PHE A 145 5.22 -12.38 -0.28
N ALA A 146 4.95 -11.32 0.49
CA ALA A 146 3.91 -11.33 1.51
C ALA A 146 2.51 -11.46 0.85
N SER A 147 1.55 -12.06 1.57
CA SER A 147 0.24 -12.43 1.03
C SER A 147 -0.48 -11.27 0.34
N GLU A 148 -0.71 -10.18 1.06
CA GLU A 148 -1.51 -9.07 0.53
C GLU A 148 -0.76 -8.15 -0.44
N PRO A 149 0.52 -7.81 -0.22
CA PRO A 149 1.29 -7.11 -1.23
C PRO A 149 1.27 -7.82 -2.59
N TRP A 150 1.50 -9.14 -2.62
CA TRP A 150 1.44 -9.88 -3.88
C TRP A 150 0.04 -9.87 -4.48
N ARG A 151 -1.02 -10.16 -3.70
CA ARG A 151 -2.41 -10.10 -4.17
C ARG A 151 -2.77 -8.74 -4.79
N ASN A 152 -2.38 -7.65 -4.13
CA ASN A 152 -2.67 -6.29 -4.61
C ASN A 152 -1.78 -5.85 -5.78
N ALA A 153 -0.67 -6.52 -6.04
CA ALA A 153 0.17 -6.29 -7.21
C ALA A 153 -0.41 -6.86 -8.51
N LEU A 154 -1.40 -7.77 -8.43
CA LEU A 154 -1.90 -8.54 -9.57
C LEU A 154 -3.14 -7.93 -10.24
N ARG A 155 -3.76 -6.94 -9.61
CA ARG A 155 -4.99 -6.29 -10.05
C ARG A 155 -4.95 -4.80 -9.77
N ALA A 156 -5.72 -4.02 -10.53
CA ALA A 156 -5.85 -2.58 -10.30
C ALA A 156 -6.47 -2.32 -8.92
N ASP A 157 -5.73 -1.57 -8.08
CA ASP A 157 -6.16 -1.27 -6.72
C ASP A 157 -5.47 0.01 -6.20
N VAL A 158 -6.24 0.92 -5.60
CA VAL A 158 -5.74 2.16 -4.99
C VAL A 158 -4.77 1.92 -3.82
N HIS A 159 -4.88 0.74 -3.16
CA HIS A 159 -4.01 0.35 -2.06
C HIS A 159 -2.58 0.01 -2.53
N ALA A 160 -2.40 -0.39 -3.78
CA ALA A 160 -1.07 -0.59 -4.37
C ALA A 160 -0.29 0.74 -4.43
N LEU A 161 -0.95 1.84 -4.81
CA LEU A 161 -0.33 3.17 -4.77
C LEU A 161 -0.17 3.66 -3.32
N HIS A 162 -1.14 3.37 -2.43
CA HIS A 162 -1.01 3.72 -1.01
C HIS A 162 0.25 3.13 -0.38
N ILE A 163 0.53 1.84 -0.58
CA ILE A 163 1.72 1.23 0.02
C ILE A 163 3.03 1.75 -0.58
N LEU A 164 3.06 2.12 -1.87
CA LEU A 164 4.20 2.81 -2.47
C LEU A 164 4.46 4.15 -1.78
N VAL A 165 3.40 4.95 -1.57
CA VAL A 165 3.50 6.25 -0.89
C VAL A 165 3.94 6.09 0.56
N ALA A 166 3.38 5.12 1.29
CA ALA A 166 3.76 4.82 2.67
C ALA A 166 5.24 4.40 2.80
N ALA A 167 5.70 3.54 1.89
CA ALA A 167 7.11 3.13 1.80
C ALA A 167 8.02 4.32 1.46
N LEU A 168 7.61 5.17 0.51
CA LEU A 168 8.32 6.38 0.13
C LEU A 168 8.43 7.37 1.30
N LEU A 169 7.33 7.63 2.01
CA LEU A 169 7.30 8.46 3.20
C LEU A 169 8.27 7.94 4.28
N THR A 170 8.22 6.65 4.55
CA THR A 170 9.11 6.01 5.52
C THR A 170 10.58 6.19 5.11
N TRP A 171 10.90 5.96 3.84
CA TRP A 171 12.26 6.15 3.32
C TRP A 171 12.73 7.61 3.39
N LEU A 172 11.89 8.57 2.99
CA LEU A 172 12.20 10.01 3.04
C LEU A 172 12.47 10.47 4.47
N LEU A 173 11.66 10.03 5.43
CA LEU A 173 11.78 10.41 6.84
C LEU A 173 13.04 9.79 7.50
N VAL A 174 13.34 8.52 7.22
CA VAL A 174 14.56 7.88 7.72
C VAL A 174 15.80 8.50 7.08
N THR A 175 15.72 8.90 5.81
CA THR A 175 16.80 9.60 5.10
C THR A 175 16.99 11.02 5.64
N TRP A 176 15.89 11.74 5.94
CA TRP A 176 15.96 13.03 6.61
C TRP A 176 16.71 12.95 7.94
N ARG A 177 16.38 12.00 8.82
CA ARG A 177 17.11 11.77 10.07
C ARG A 177 18.61 11.55 9.83
N SER A 178 18.95 10.73 8.82
CA SER A 178 20.34 10.44 8.51
C SER A 178 21.09 11.70 8.04
N ALA A 179 20.42 12.54 7.23
CA ALA A 179 20.96 13.80 6.74
C ALA A 179 21.12 14.85 7.86
N GLU A 180 20.14 14.96 8.79
CA GLU A 180 20.23 15.84 9.97
C GLU A 180 21.41 15.43 10.87
N ARG A 181 21.56 14.13 11.15
CA ARG A 181 22.69 13.61 11.94
C ARG A 181 24.05 13.84 11.30
N ALA A 182 24.09 13.90 9.97
CA ALA A 182 25.30 14.22 9.21
C ALA A 182 25.55 15.73 9.10
N GLY A 183 24.68 16.58 9.64
CA GLY A 183 24.79 18.04 9.50
C GLY A 183 24.64 18.52 8.05
N SER A 184 23.92 17.79 7.20
CA SER A 184 23.78 18.14 5.79
C SER A 184 22.91 19.39 5.59
N PRO A 185 23.40 20.42 4.87
CA PRO A 185 22.61 21.62 4.58
C PRO A 185 21.38 21.33 3.71
N ARG A 186 21.33 20.13 3.09
CA ARG A 186 20.23 19.68 2.24
C ARG A 186 19.21 18.81 2.99
N ALA A 187 19.37 18.58 4.30
CA ALA A 187 18.50 17.71 5.08
C ALA A 187 17.01 18.12 4.94
N GLY A 188 16.70 19.40 5.05
CA GLY A 188 15.33 19.91 4.92
C GLY A 188 14.61 19.54 3.62
N ARG A 189 15.34 19.27 2.52
CA ARG A 189 14.72 18.87 1.24
C ARG A 189 14.02 17.51 1.32
N TRP A 190 14.53 16.60 2.14
CA TRP A 190 13.91 15.29 2.36
C TRP A 190 12.58 15.43 3.10
N LEU A 191 12.54 16.34 4.10
CA LEU A 191 11.30 16.62 4.81
C LEU A 191 10.28 17.34 3.93
N MET A 192 10.72 18.27 3.09
CA MET A 192 9.87 18.93 2.10
C MET A 192 9.27 17.93 1.09
N ALA A 193 10.08 16.99 0.59
CA ALA A 193 9.60 15.91 -0.29
C ALA A 193 8.60 14.99 0.43
N ALA A 194 8.84 14.68 1.72
CA ALA A 194 7.90 13.92 2.53
C ALA A 194 6.57 14.65 2.72
N ALA A 195 6.58 15.98 2.93
CA ALA A 195 5.36 16.77 3.06
C ALA A 195 4.51 16.75 1.77
N LEU A 196 5.14 16.91 0.60
CA LEU A 196 4.45 16.78 -0.69
C LEU A 196 3.88 15.37 -0.89
N ALA A 197 4.70 14.33 -0.63
CA ALA A 197 4.28 12.93 -0.75
C ALA A 197 3.13 12.59 0.20
N PHE A 198 3.11 13.17 1.40
CA PHE A 198 2.02 12.99 2.36
C PHE A 198 0.71 13.61 1.85
N GLY A 199 0.75 14.82 1.28
CA GLY A 199 -0.42 15.47 0.69
C GLY A 199 -0.98 14.68 -0.50
N LEU A 200 -0.12 14.24 -1.43
CA LEU A 200 -0.51 13.37 -2.55
C LEU A 200 -1.05 12.02 -2.05
N GLY A 201 -0.45 11.47 -0.99
CA GLY A 201 -0.90 10.23 -0.37
C GLY A 201 -2.29 10.34 0.25
N LEU A 202 -2.62 11.45 0.90
CA LEU A 202 -3.97 11.74 1.38
C LEU A 202 -4.97 11.79 0.21
N GLY A 203 -4.59 12.40 -0.91
CA GLY A 203 -5.38 12.40 -2.15
C GLY A 203 -5.47 11.03 -2.84
N ASN A 204 -4.65 10.05 -2.42
CA ASN A 204 -4.78 8.66 -2.88
C ASN A 204 -5.67 7.84 -1.93
N HIS A 205 -5.37 7.83 -0.63
CA HIS A 205 -6.15 7.03 0.33
C HIS A 205 -6.04 7.58 1.75
N PRO A 206 -7.16 7.65 2.52
CA PRO A 206 -7.18 8.14 3.90
C PRO A 206 -6.25 7.40 4.87
N LEU A 207 -5.95 6.13 4.62
CA LEU A 207 -4.97 5.35 5.41
C LEU A 207 -3.61 6.04 5.54
N THR A 208 -3.24 6.90 4.58
CA THR A 208 -2.03 7.73 4.68
C THR A 208 -2.09 8.64 5.91
N GLY A 209 -3.29 9.11 6.30
CA GLY A 209 -3.49 9.93 7.49
C GLY A 209 -3.08 9.24 8.79
N LEU A 210 -3.18 7.91 8.88
CA LEU A 210 -2.77 7.15 10.05
C LEU A 210 -1.26 7.27 10.32
N MET A 211 -0.47 7.53 9.30
CA MET A 211 0.97 7.75 9.46
C MET A 211 1.29 9.05 10.20
N ALA A 212 0.34 10.01 10.28
CA ALA A 212 0.55 11.32 10.91
C ALA A 212 1.03 11.20 12.36
N PHE A 213 0.52 10.24 13.13
CA PHE A 213 0.94 10.00 14.52
C PHE A 213 2.42 9.62 14.62
N GLY A 214 2.83 8.65 13.79
CA GLY A 214 4.23 8.24 13.72
C GLY A 214 5.13 9.36 13.19
N ILE A 215 4.70 10.09 12.18
CA ILE A 215 5.44 11.22 11.58
C ILE A 215 5.63 12.32 12.61
N ALA A 216 4.59 12.74 13.33
CA ALA A 216 4.68 13.78 14.35
C ALA A 216 5.68 13.40 15.46
N ALA A 217 5.58 12.18 15.97
CA ALA A 217 6.53 11.67 16.96
C ALA A 217 7.95 11.65 16.40
N TRP A 218 8.15 11.21 15.15
CA TRP A 218 9.44 11.18 14.49
C TRP A 218 10.07 12.56 14.33
N LEU A 219 9.29 13.57 13.93
CA LEU A 219 9.74 14.94 13.79
C LEU A 219 10.33 15.46 15.12
N VAL A 220 9.59 15.26 16.22
CA VAL A 220 10.03 15.67 17.57
C VAL A 220 11.25 14.89 18.03
N MET A 221 11.33 13.58 17.76
CA MET A 221 12.48 12.75 18.14
C MET A 221 13.75 13.08 17.36
N VAL A 222 13.65 13.51 16.11
CA VAL A 222 14.81 13.84 15.26
C VAL A 222 15.27 15.27 15.49
N ASP A 223 14.33 16.22 15.55
CA ASP A 223 14.61 17.63 15.83
C ASP A 223 13.56 18.19 16.81
N PRO A 224 13.80 18.13 18.13
CA PRO A 224 12.86 18.64 19.13
C PRO A 224 12.53 20.14 19.00
N ARG A 225 13.33 20.85 18.22
CA ARG A 225 13.16 22.29 17.97
C ARG A 225 12.75 22.60 16.54
N ILE A 226 12.23 21.63 15.80
CA ILE A 226 11.81 21.77 14.39
C ILE A 226 10.91 22.99 14.17
N TRP A 227 10.01 23.30 15.13
CA TRP A 227 9.11 24.45 15.08
C TRP A 227 9.82 25.82 15.03
N ARG A 228 11.08 25.90 15.50
CA ARG A 228 11.93 27.11 15.38
C ARG A 228 12.43 27.32 13.95
N ARG A 229 12.45 26.29 13.13
CA ARG A 229 12.82 26.35 11.71
C ARG A 229 11.61 26.76 10.86
N TRP A 230 10.94 27.86 11.26
CA TRP A 230 9.66 28.28 10.72
C TRP A 230 9.60 28.36 9.19
N ARG A 231 10.71 28.73 8.51
CA ARG A 231 10.78 28.74 7.03
C ARG A 231 10.66 27.33 6.45
N LEU A 232 11.29 26.33 7.06
CA LEU A 232 11.17 24.95 6.66
C LEU A 232 9.75 24.43 6.93
N VAL A 233 9.18 24.77 8.09
CA VAL A 233 7.81 24.39 8.46
C VAL A 233 6.81 24.99 7.46
N LEU A 234 6.94 26.27 7.10
CA LEU A 234 6.07 26.90 6.09
C LEU A 234 6.25 26.25 4.71
N ALA A 235 7.49 25.94 4.30
CA ALA A 235 7.74 25.26 3.02
C ALA A 235 7.10 23.86 3.00
N CYS A 236 7.20 23.10 4.11
CA CYS A 236 6.52 21.81 4.25
C CYS A 236 5.00 21.97 4.21
N ALA A 237 4.42 22.96 4.91
CA ALA A 237 2.99 23.24 4.88
C ALA A 237 2.50 23.60 3.47
N ALA A 238 3.25 24.44 2.75
CA ALA A 238 2.92 24.81 1.36
C ALA A 238 2.97 23.61 0.42
N LEU A 239 3.97 22.71 0.56
CA LEU A 239 4.08 21.51 -0.25
C LEU A 239 3.02 20.46 0.11
N LEU A 240 2.66 20.34 1.39
CA LEU A 240 1.51 19.53 1.81
C LEU A 240 0.23 20.04 1.15
N ALA A 241 -0.03 21.35 1.22
CA ALA A 241 -1.19 21.98 0.57
C ALA A 241 -1.16 21.79 -0.95
N ALA A 242 0.01 21.89 -1.59
CA ALA A 242 0.17 21.60 -3.02
C ALA A 242 -0.16 20.14 -3.35
N GLY A 243 0.24 19.19 -2.50
CA GLY A 243 -0.15 17.79 -2.64
C GLY A 243 -1.66 17.58 -2.48
N LEU A 244 -2.29 18.24 -1.51
CA LEU A 244 -3.74 18.20 -1.30
C LEU A 244 -4.55 18.88 -2.41
N ALA A 245 -3.93 19.77 -3.19
CA ALA A 245 -4.60 20.46 -4.29
C ALA A 245 -5.14 19.50 -5.37
N VAL A 246 -4.70 18.23 -5.39
CA VAL A 246 -5.28 17.19 -6.27
C VAL A 246 -6.78 16.99 -6.03
N TYR A 247 -7.28 17.30 -4.82
CA TYR A 247 -8.72 17.23 -4.52
C TYR A 247 -9.56 18.23 -5.34
N ALA A 248 -8.95 19.28 -5.88
CA ALA A 248 -9.63 20.21 -6.78
C ALA A 248 -10.12 19.52 -8.07
N TYR A 249 -9.52 18.39 -8.45
CA TYR A 249 -9.98 17.58 -9.56
C TYR A 249 -11.46 17.20 -9.43
N ILE A 250 -11.91 16.79 -8.25
CA ILE A 250 -13.26 16.27 -8.02
C ILE A 250 -14.34 17.30 -8.36
N PRO A 251 -14.39 18.50 -7.72
CA PRO A 251 -15.42 19.50 -8.04
C PRO A 251 -15.25 20.08 -9.45
N LEU A 252 -14.02 20.26 -9.94
CA LEU A 252 -13.79 20.73 -11.29
C LEU A 252 -14.35 19.74 -12.32
N ARG A 253 -14.11 18.46 -12.15
CA ARG A 253 -14.62 17.42 -13.06
C ARG A 253 -16.13 17.28 -12.97
N ALA A 254 -16.70 17.45 -11.77
CA ALA A 254 -18.14 17.38 -11.54
C ALA A 254 -18.94 18.44 -12.30
N VAL A 255 -18.35 19.64 -12.50
CA VAL A 255 -19.04 20.75 -13.18
C VAL A 255 -18.59 20.97 -14.64
N THR A 256 -17.60 20.21 -15.11
CA THR A 256 -17.05 20.36 -16.47
C THR A 256 -17.72 19.39 -17.44
N PRO A 257 -18.42 19.88 -18.49
CA PRO A 257 -18.99 19.02 -19.52
C PRO A 257 -17.91 18.31 -20.36
N PRO A 258 -18.23 17.13 -20.91
CA PRO A 258 -19.43 16.33 -20.68
C PRO A 258 -19.45 15.71 -19.28
N GLU A 259 -20.64 15.39 -18.78
CA GLU A 259 -20.80 14.66 -17.49
C GLU A 259 -19.93 13.39 -17.49
N PRO A 260 -19.21 13.11 -16.38
CA PRO A 260 -18.38 11.91 -16.32
C PRO A 260 -19.24 10.63 -16.43
N PRO A 261 -18.77 9.60 -17.15
CA PRO A 261 -19.49 8.33 -17.29
C PRO A 261 -19.85 7.68 -15.96
N LEU A 262 -18.96 7.76 -14.97
CA LEU A 262 -19.18 7.32 -13.60
C LEU A 262 -19.13 8.56 -12.71
N PHE A 263 -20.26 8.85 -12.08
CA PHE A 263 -20.45 10.10 -11.34
C PHE A 263 -20.97 9.81 -9.94
N TYR A 264 -20.11 9.22 -9.11
CA TYR A 264 -20.49 8.85 -7.75
C TYR A 264 -20.78 10.09 -6.89
N ALA A 265 -21.91 10.06 -6.15
CA ALA A 265 -22.39 11.11 -5.24
C ALA A 265 -22.57 12.51 -5.87
N ARG A 266 -22.35 12.67 -7.18
CA ARG A 266 -22.49 13.94 -7.93
C ARG A 266 -21.93 15.15 -7.16
N PRO A 267 -20.60 15.22 -6.90
CA PRO A 267 -19.98 16.22 -6.02
C PRO A 267 -19.86 17.61 -6.69
N ASP A 268 -20.96 18.12 -7.20
CA ASP A 268 -21.13 19.43 -7.83
C ASP A 268 -21.40 20.57 -6.83
N THR A 269 -21.67 20.23 -5.57
CA THR A 269 -21.82 21.16 -4.45
C THR A 269 -20.79 20.86 -3.36
N PHE A 270 -20.48 21.85 -2.50
CA PHE A 270 -19.56 21.65 -1.39
C PHE A 270 -20.03 20.56 -0.42
N GLU A 271 -21.32 20.42 -0.17
CA GLU A 271 -21.89 19.40 0.70
C GLU A 271 -21.64 18.00 0.13
N ARG A 272 -21.93 17.76 -1.15
CA ARG A 272 -21.71 16.48 -1.81
C ARG A 272 -20.22 16.17 -1.98
N PHE A 273 -19.41 17.18 -2.26
CA PHE A 273 -17.95 17.04 -2.24
C PHE A 273 -17.45 16.57 -0.89
N ARG A 274 -17.91 17.22 0.20
CA ARG A 274 -17.56 16.83 1.57
C ARG A 274 -18.02 15.41 1.88
N TYR A 275 -19.27 15.08 1.54
CA TYR A 275 -19.84 13.74 1.69
C TYR A 275 -18.97 12.66 1.03
N LEU A 276 -18.53 12.90 -0.21
CA LEU A 276 -17.65 12.00 -0.94
C LEU A 276 -16.27 11.88 -0.30
N VAL A 277 -15.59 13.02 -0.09
CA VAL A 277 -14.18 13.04 0.35
C VAL A 277 -14.00 12.53 1.76
N PHE A 278 -14.93 12.83 2.66
CA PHE A 278 -14.88 12.32 4.04
C PHE A 278 -15.59 10.97 4.22
N ALA A 279 -16.07 10.38 3.14
CA ALA A 279 -16.73 9.07 3.17
C ALA A 279 -17.85 8.97 4.22
N GLU A 280 -18.70 10.01 4.31
CA GLU A 280 -19.71 10.16 5.37
C GLU A 280 -20.67 8.97 5.44
N GLN A 281 -20.92 8.30 4.31
CA GLN A 281 -21.73 7.07 4.26
C GLN A 281 -21.16 5.92 5.11
N PHE A 282 -19.85 5.94 5.42
CA PHE A 282 -19.18 4.89 6.19
C PHE A 282 -18.93 5.28 7.65
N HIS A 283 -19.32 6.49 8.09
CA HIS A 283 -19.06 6.95 9.45
C HIS A 283 -19.68 6.06 10.54
N GLY A 284 -20.82 5.43 10.25
CA GLY A 284 -21.44 4.48 11.16
C GLY A 284 -20.75 3.12 11.27
N LEU A 285 -19.81 2.81 10.36
CA LEU A 285 -19.08 1.54 10.36
C LEU A 285 -17.86 1.57 11.29
N PHE A 286 -17.20 2.73 11.41
CA PHE A 286 -16.04 2.88 12.28
C PHE A 286 -16.46 3.37 13.66
N ASP A 287 -16.56 2.44 14.60
CA ASP A 287 -16.90 2.75 15.98
C ASP A 287 -15.86 2.19 16.96
N PRO A 288 -14.70 2.87 17.10
CA PRO A 288 -13.64 2.43 18.00
C PRO A 288 -13.93 2.71 19.47
N PHE A 289 -14.97 3.50 19.79
CA PHE A 289 -15.17 4.03 21.13
C PHE A 289 -16.44 3.50 21.83
N SER A 290 -17.47 3.03 21.12
CA SER A 290 -18.71 2.56 21.73
C SER A 290 -18.61 1.15 22.33
N ALA A 291 -17.77 0.26 21.76
CA ALA A 291 -17.54 -1.07 22.31
C ALA A 291 -16.09 -1.57 22.11
N PRO A 292 -15.04 -0.77 22.39
CA PRO A 292 -13.67 -1.13 22.02
C PRO A 292 -13.13 -2.31 22.83
N LEU A 293 -13.56 -2.47 24.08
CA LEU A 293 -13.06 -3.52 24.97
C LEU A 293 -13.92 -4.79 24.97
N ALA A 294 -15.23 -4.69 24.78
CA ALA A 294 -16.14 -5.84 24.84
C ALA A 294 -15.86 -6.89 23.74
N ASN A 295 -15.39 -6.45 22.57
CA ASN A 295 -15.10 -7.31 21.42
C ASN A 295 -13.61 -7.36 21.06
N LEU A 296 -12.72 -6.95 21.97
CA LEU A 296 -11.28 -6.87 21.71
C LEU A 296 -10.70 -8.25 21.37
N GLY A 297 -11.11 -9.30 22.06
CA GLY A 297 -10.63 -10.67 21.83
C GLY A 297 -10.91 -11.16 20.40
N PRO A 298 -12.16 -11.17 19.92
CA PRO A 298 -12.48 -11.52 18.54
C PRO A 298 -11.77 -10.64 17.50
N LYS A 299 -11.77 -9.32 17.67
CA LYS A 299 -11.08 -8.38 16.77
C LYS A 299 -9.57 -8.66 16.70
N TRP A 300 -8.96 -8.95 17.86
CA TRP A 300 -7.55 -9.30 17.91
C TRP A 300 -7.27 -10.63 17.20
N ALA A 301 -8.12 -11.64 17.40
CA ALA A 301 -7.97 -12.94 16.73
C ALA A 301 -8.08 -12.81 15.20
N ASP A 302 -8.96 -11.93 14.72
CA ASP A 302 -9.09 -11.61 13.29
C ASP A 302 -7.83 -10.90 12.78
N ALA A 303 -7.35 -9.86 13.47
CA ALA A 303 -6.13 -9.15 13.12
C ALA A 303 -4.90 -10.09 13.14
N GLU A 304 -4.79 -10.96 14.15
CA GLU A 304 -3.72 -11.97 14.23
C GLU A 304 -3.76 -12.93 13.04
N ARG A 305 -4.95 -13.42 12.65
CA ARG A 305 -5.12 -14.30 11.49
C ARG A 305 -4.64 -13.62 10.20
N VAL A 306 -5.00 -12.35 9.99
CA VAL A 306 -4.57 -11.56 8.83
C VAL A 306 -3.07 -11.34 8.87
N LEU A 307 -2.52 -10.88 10.00
CA LEU A 307 -1.10 -10.64 10.18
C LEU A 307 -0.27 -11.93 10.00
N ALA A 308 -0.74 -13.06 10.53
CA ALA A 308 -0.05 -14.34 10.39
C ALA A 308 0.12 -14.77 8.94
N ARG A 309 -0.82 -14.40 8.06
CA ARG A 309 -0.74 -14.66 6.62
C ARG A 309 0.22 -13.74 5.88
N GLN A 310 0.50 -12.53 6.43
CA GLN A 310 1.38 -11.56 5.76
C GLN A 310 2.84 -12.02 5.73
N LEU A 311 3.35 -12.57 6.83
CA LEU A 311 4.73 -13.07 6.93
C LEU A 311 4.70 -14.55 7.30
N ILE A 312 4.92 -15.40 6.32
CA ILE A 312 4.77 -16.85 6.44
C ILE A 312 5.65 -17.45 7.54
N GLY A 313 5.12 -18.43 8.26
CA GLY A 313 5.82 -19.23 9.24
C GLY A 313 6.46 -18.37 10.34
N PRO A 314 7.78 -18.49 10.59
CA PRO A 314 8.46 -17.76 11.66
C PRO A 314 8.72 -16.27 11.35
N GLY A 315 8.22 -15.74 10.23
CA GLY A 315 8.52 -14.38 9.77
C GLY A 315 8.26 -13.31 10.83
N TRP A 316 7.14 -13.40 11.56
CA TRP A 316 6.83 -12.45 12.63
C TRP A 316 7.73 -12.62 13.87
N LEU A 317 8.20 -13.81 14.17
CA LEU A 317 9.18 -14.03 15.23
C LEU A 317 10.52 -13.39 14.86
N VAL A 318 10.96 -13.54 13.62
CA VAL A 318 12.17 -12.88 13.10
C VAL A 318 12.00 -11.37 13.11
N ALA A 319 10.82 -10.86 12.72
CA ALA A 319 10.50 -9.41 12.80
C ALA A 319 10.55 -8.91 14.25
N ALA A 320 10.00 -9.65 15.22
CA ALA A 320 10.06 -9.30 16.64
C ALA A 320 11.51 -9.25 17.18
N LEU A 321 12.37 -10.17 16.75
CA LEU A 321 13.81 -10.13 17.06
C LEU A 321 14.46 -8.88 16.45
N GLY A 322 14.09 -8.52 15.21
CA GLY A 322 14.55 -7.27 14.58
C GLY A 322 14.07 -6.03 15.32
N ALA A 323 12.82 -6.04 15.79
CA ALA A 323 12.26 -4.97 16.62
C ALA A 323 13.03 -4.82 17.93
N SER A 324 13.37 -5.93 18.59
CA SER A 324 14.19 -5.95 19.83
C SER A 324 15.58 -5.37 19.60
N VAL A 325 16.23 -5.73 18.49
CA VAL A 325 17.52 -5.16 18.09
C VAL A 325 17.39 -3.65 17.87
N LEU A 326 16.34 -3.22 17.17
CA LEU A 326 16.12 -1.81 16.87
C LEU A 326 15.79 -1.00 18.12
N ALA A 327 14.99 -1.56 19.05
CA ALA A 327 14.66 -0.93 20.33
C ALA A 327 15.91 -0.60 21.15
N VAL A 328 16.89 -1.51 21.18
CA VAL A 328 18.15 -1.31 21.91
C VAL A 328 19.09 -0.35 21.18
N ARG A 329 19.23 -0.48 19.85
CA ARG A 329 20.24 0.28 19.09
C ARG A 329 19.76 1.63 18.59
N GLN A 330 18.48 1.72 18.23
CA GLN A 330 17.86 2.91 17.63
C GLN A 330 16.43 3.11 18.14
N PRO A 331 16.23 3.41 19.47
CA PRO A 331 14.90 3.47 20.09
C PRO A 331 13.94 4.43 19.39
N GLY A 332 14.42 5.53 18.83
CA GLY A 332 13.56 6.44 18.06
C GLY A 332 13.03 5.81 16.76
N ALA A 333 13.83 5.00 16.05
CA ALA A 333 13.35 4.30 14.86
C ALA A 333 12.37 3.17 15.22
N PHE A 334 12.63 2.47 16.33
CA PHE A 334 11.70 1.50 16.89
C PHE A 334 10.34 2.14 17.22
N ALA A 335 10.35 3.27 17.93
CA ALA A 335 9.12 3.99 18.28
C ALA A 335 8.37 4.48 17.02
N PHE A 336 9.08 5.03 16.03
CA PHE A 336 8.49 5.48 14.78
C PHE A 336 7.78 4.35 14.04
N LEU A 337 8.49 3.25 13.75
CA LEU A 337 7.91 2.10 13.05
C LEU A 337 6.81 1.42 13.87
N GLY A 338 6.98 1.34 15.19
CA GLY A 338 5.98 0.81 16.11
C GLY A 338 4.68 1.61 16.11
N LEU A 339 4.76 2.95 16.06
CA LEU A 339 3.58 3.82 15.96
C LEU A 339 2.87 3.66 14.61
N LEU A 340 3.61 3.47 13.50
CA LEU A 340 3.00 3.18 12.21
C LEU A 340 2.18 1.88 12.26
N VAL A 341 2.76 0.82 12.83
CA VAL A 341 2.06 -0.47 12.99
C VAL A 341 0.87 -0.33 13.94
N ALA A 342 1.06 0.30 15.09
CA ALA A 342 0.00 0.45 16.08
C ALA A 342 -1.21 1.20 15.53
N ALA A 343 -1.01 2.34 14.84
CA ALA A 343 -2.09 3.10 14.22
C ALA A 343 -2.78 2.29 13.10
N ASN A 344 -1.99 1.58 12.27
CA ASN A 344 -2.51 0.77 11.18
C ASN A 344 -3.35 -0.41 11.72
N VAL A 345 -2.84 -1.18 12.66
CA VAL A 345 -3.56 -2.32 13.25
C VAL A 345 -4.80 -1.84 14.00
N PHE A 346 -4.69 -0.78 14.82
CA PHE A 346 -5.82 -0.21 15.56
C PHE A 346 -6.97 0.18 14.62
N TYR A 347 -6.67 0.87 13.53
CA TYR A 347 -7.69 1.24 12.56
C TYR A 347 -8.29 0.01 11.88
N SER A 348 -7.44 -0.85 11.33
CA SER A 348 -7.89 -2.00 10.53
C SER A 348 -8.73 -3.00 11.31
N MET A 349 -8.41 -3.24 12.59
CA MET A 349 -9.21 -4.14 13.45
C MET A 349 -10.57 -3.56 13.86
N ASN A 350 -10.78 -2.25 13.68
CA ASN A 350 -12.03 -1.56 14.03
C ASN A 350 -12.87 -1.14 12.81
N PHE A 351 -12.41 -1.45 11.59
CA PHE A 351 -13.13 -1.14 10.36
C PHE A 351 -13.65 -2.43 9.71
N PRO A 352 -14.98 -2.64 9.66
CA PRO A 352 -15.57 -3.85 9.10
C PRO A 352 -15.68 -3.76 7.57
N ASP A 353 -14.61 -4.10 6.88
CA ASP A 353 -14.55 -4.23 5.42
C ASP A 353 -14.40 -5.70 5.06
N GLY A 354 -15.11 -6.15 4.01
CA GLY A 354 -15.01 -7.52 3.50
C GLY A 354 -13.63 -7.88 2.93
N ASP A 355 -12.84 -6.88 2.50
CA ASP A 355 -11.47 -7.02 1.98
C ASP A 355 -10.44 -6.32 2.88
N ILE A 356 -10.66 -6.39 4.20
CA ILE A 356 -9.86 -5.70 5.22
C ILE A 356 -8.37 -6.10 5.21
N ASP A 357 -8.04 -7.27 4.68
CA ASP A 357 -6.68 -7.82 4.68
C ASP A 357 -5.68 -6.86 4.02
N ARG A 358 -6.08 -6.16 2.96
CA ARG A 358 -5.27 -5.17 2.23
C ARG A 358 -4.88 -3.95 3.07
N TYR A 359 -5.66 -3.62 4.12
CA TYR A 359 -5.36 -2.49 5.02
C TYR A 359 -4.13 -2.74 5.89
N TYR A 360 -3.76 -4.01 6.13
CA TYR A 360 -2.59 -4.38 6.94
C TYR A 360 -1.25 -4.36 6.17
N MET A 361 -1.22 -3.95 4.89
CA MET A 361 0.01 -3.95 4.09
C MET A 361 1.12 -3.08 4.68
N LEU A 362 0.80 -1.98 5.38
CA LEU A 362 1.80 -1.15 6.06
C LEU A 362 2.47 -1.93 7.21
N SER A 363 1.70 -2.71 7.96
CA SER A 363 2.25 -3.58 9.02
C SER A 363 3.15 -4.67 8.43
N ALA A 364 2.77 -5.26 7.29
CA ALA A 364 3.61 -6.21 6.57
C ALA A 364 4.92 -5.57 6.08
N PHE A 365 4.86 -4.34 5.56
CA PHE A 365 6.04 -3.57 5.14
C PHE A 365 7.02 -3.35 6.29
N VAL A 366 6.53 -2.88 7.43
CA VAL A 366 7.36 -2.68 8.63
C VAL A 366 7.92 -4.01 9.13
N GLY A 367 7.10 -5.07 9.19
CA GLY A 367 7.53 -6.41 9.58
C GLY A 367 8.67 -6.93 8.71
N ALA A 368 8.55 -6.77 7.39
CA ALA A 368 9.59 -7.16 6.45
C ALA A 368 10.90 -6.37 6.62
N VAL A 369 10.81 -5.06 6.86
CA VAL A 369 11.98 -4.22 7.20
C VAL A 369 12.66 -4.74 8.48
N LEU A 370 11.89 -5.09 9.50
CA LEU A 370 12.40 -5.65 10.76
C LEU A 370 13.05 -7.03 10.57
N VAL A 371 12.53 -7.87 9.66
CA VAL A 371 13.20 -9.12 9.25
C VAL A 371 14.61 -8.84 8.73
N GLY A 372 14.76 -7.87 7.82
CA GLY A 372 16.09 -7.46 7.34
C GLY A 372 17.03 -6.99 8.45
N VAL A 373 16.50 -6.24 9.43
CA VAL A 373 17.26 -5.80 10.63
C VAL A 373 17.74 -7.00 11.45
N ALA A 374 16.87 -7.99 11.70
CA ALA A 374 17.24 -9.21 12.40
C ALA A 374 18.34 -9.98 11.66
N VAL A 375 18.11 -10.27 10.37
CA VAL A 375 19.06 -11.02 9.52
C VAL A 375 20.45 -10.37 9.54
N SER A 376 20.52 -9.05 9.39
CA SER A 376 21.80 -8.31 9.44
C SER A 376 22.47 -8.41 10.82
N ALA A 377 21.70 -8.24 11.90
CA ALA A 377 22.24 -8.28 13.26
C ALA A 377 22.80 -9.67 13.61
N PHE A 378 22.06 -10.73 13.23
CA PHE A 378 22.51 -12.12 13.45
C PHE A 378 23.67 -12.51 12.54
N ALA A 379 23.69 -12.06 11.28
CA ALA A 379 24.83 -12.27 10.38
C ALA A 379 26.11 -11.65 10.94
N ALA A 380 26.03 -10.42 11.45
CA ALA A 380 27.14 -9.74 12.09
C ALA A 380 27.58 -10.42 13.41
N ALA A 381 26.64 -10.91 14.20
CA ALA A 381 26.93 -11.64 15.44
C ALA A 381 27.61 -12.99 15.15
N ALA A 382 27.09 -13.77 14.22
CA ALA A 382 27.69 -15.02 13.77
C ALA A 382 29.11 -14.80 13.23
N GLY A 383 29.29 -13.82 12.34
CA GLY A 383 30.62 -13.45 11.82
C GLY A 383 31.64 -13.14 12.92
N ARG A 384 31.24 -12.37 13.95
CA ARG A 384 32.11 -12.07 15.10
C ARG A 384 32.42 -13.31 15.93
N ALA A 385 31.42 -14.13 16.24
CA ALA A 385 31.59 -15.35 17.05
C ALA A 385 32.55 -16.34 16.37
N PHE A 386 32.37 -16.58 15.07
CA PHE A 386 33.24 -17.48 14.32
C PHE A 386 34.66 -16.92 14.10
N ALA A 387 34.82 -15.60 13.92
CA ALA A 387 36.12 -14.96 13.87
C ALA A 387 36.89 -15.10 15.21
N GLU A 388 36.18 -15.00 16.34
CA GLU A 388 36.78 -15.18 17.67
C GLU A 388 37.13 -16.66 17.93
N ALA A 389 36.24 -17.60 17.57
CA ALA A 389 36.51 -19.05 17.67
C ALA A 389 37.77 -19.43 16.86
N GLY A 390 37.97 -18.85 15.68
CA GLY A 390 39.17 -19.06 14.85
C GLY A 390 40.44 -18.35 15.33
N ARG A 391 40.39 -17.58 16.42
CA ARG A 391 41.49 -16.70 16.84
C ARG A 391 42.78 -17.44 17.15
N ARG A 392 42.72 -18.68 17.64
CA ARG A 392 43.87 -19.49 18.00
C ARG A 392 44.42 -20.35 16.86
N SER A 393 43.57 -20.64 15.83
CA SER A 393 43.90 -21.63 14.79
C SER A 393 44.05 -21.03 13.39
N LEU A 394 43.59 -19.77 13.17
CA LEU A 394 43.58 -19.13 11.86
C LEU A 394 44.35 -17.78 11.89
N ASP A 395 44.99 -17.46 10.77
CA ASP A 395 45.52 -16.15 10.50
C ASP A 395 44.39 -15.10 10.28
N VAL A 396 44.78 -13.83 10.08
CA VAL A 396 43.80 -12.74 9.88
C VAL A 396 42.90 -12.97 8.67
N VAL A 397 43.45 -13.55 7.59
CA VAL A 397 42.70 -13.82 6.34
C VAL A 397 41.72 -14.95 6.56
N GLY A 398 42.15 -16.03 7.20
CA GLY A 398 41.28 -17.17 7.54
C GLY A 398 40.11 -16.79 8.45
N ARG A 399 40.38 -15.96 9.47
CA ARG A 399 39.32 -15.43 10.35
C ARG A 399 38.30 -14.57 9.61
N ARG A 400 38.78 -13.69 8.69
CA ARG A 400 37.87 -12.87 7.85
C ARG A 400 37.02 -13.72 6.94
N ARG A 401 37.60 -14.76 6.30
CA ARG A 401 36.85 -15.71 5.46
C ARG A 401 35.80 -16.44 6.27
N LEU A 402 36.15 -16.95 7.46
CA LEU A 402 35.23 -17.66 8.33
C LEU A 402 34.06 -16.76 8.78
N ALA A 403 34.36 -15.51 9.17
CA ALA A 403 33.34 -14.53 9.52
C ALA A 403 32.38 -14.23 8.35
N THR A 404 32.92 -14.10 7.14
CA THR A 404 32.13 -13.84 5.92
C THR A 404 31.23 -15.03 5.60
N LEU A 405 31.74 -16.26 5.69
CA LEU A 405 30.95 -17.47 5.45
C LEU A 405 29.83 -17.64 6.48
N ALA A 406 30.13 -17.43 7.77
CA ALA A 406 29.13 -17.51 8.83
C ALA A 406 28.02 -16.45 8.67
N GLY A 407 28.39 -15.21 8.37
CA GLY A 407 27.43 -14.15 8.09
C GLY A 407 26.61 -14.42 6.83
N GLY A 408 27.25 -14.91 5.77
CA GLY A 408 26.60 -15.31 4.51
C GLY A 408 25.59 -16.43 4.69
N LEU A 409 25.92 -17.44 5.52
CA LEU A 409 25.00 -18.52 5.87
C LEU A 409 23.73 -17.99 6.55
N VAL A 410 23.86 -17.06 7.52
CA VAL A 410 22.71 -16.45 8.19
C VAL A 410 21.83 -15.66 7.19
N ILE A 411 22.44 -14.91 6.28
CA ILE A 411 21.70 -14.20 5.23
C ILE A 411 20.99 -15.20 4.31
N GLY A 412 21.66 -16.29 3.90
CA GLY A 412 21.07 -17.37 3.11
C GLY A 412 19.88 -18.03 3.80
N LEU A 413 19.99 -18.31 5.11
CA LEU A 413 18.86 -18.81 5.92
C LEU A 413 17.71 -17.78 5.98
N GLY A 414 18.03 -16.49 6.13
CA GLY A 414 17.03 -15.43 6.08
C GLY A 414 16.30 -15.37 4.73
N ALA A 415 16.99 -15.63 3.62
CA ALA A 415 16.41 -15.67 2.29
C ALA A 415 15.45 -16.85 2.06
N LEU A 416 15.46 -17.87 2.92
CA LEU A 416 14.46 -18.94 2.89
C LEU A 416 13.04 -18.41 3.17
N LEU A 417 12.88 -17.35 3.99
CA LEU A 417 11.56 -16.78 4.27
C LEU A 417 10.84 -16.34 2.99
N PRO A 418 11.38 -15.40 2.19
CA PRO A 418 10.73 -15.03 0.93
C PRO A 418 10.74 -16.17 -0.11
N GLY A 419 11.73 -17.08 -0.08
CA GLY A 419 11.77 -18.22 -0.99
C GLY A 419 10.64 -19.23 -0.73
N VAL A 420 10.38 -19.57 0.52
CA VAL A 420 9.26 -20.43 0.93
C VAL A 420 7.93 -19.74 0.60
N ALA A 421 7.79 -18.43 0.90
CA ALA A 421 6.61 -17.65 0.55
C ALA A 421 6.32 -17.73 -0.95
N LEU A 422 7.33 -17.49 -1.78
CA LEU A 422 7.20 -17.56 -3.24
C LEU A 422 6.69 -18.94 -3.69
N VAL A 423 7.28 -20.01 -3.20
CA VAL A 423 6.91 -21.38 -3.64
C VAL A 423 5.52 -21.78 -3.15
N THR A 424 5.24 -21.53 -1.87
CA THR A 424 3.98 -21.99 -1.25
C THR A 424 2.76 -21.20 -1.70
N MET A 425 2.92 -19.91 -2.00
CA MET A 425 1.81 -19.04 -2.41
C MET A 425 1.66 -18.91 -3.92
N TYR A 426 2.63 -19.38 -4.72
CA TYR A 426 2.61 -19.14 -6.17
C TYR A 426 1.30 -19.58 -6.83
N ALA A 427 0.89 -20.82 -6.60
CA ALA A 427 -0.31 -21.38 -7.21
C ALA A 427 -1.60 -20.67 -6.75
N GLU A 428 -1.65 -20.24 -5.49
CA GLU A 428 -2.79 -19.49 -4.93
C GLU A 428 -2.86 -18.06 -5.51
N ARG A 429 -1.71 -17.47 -5.79
CA ARG A 429 -1.60 -16.09 -6.29
C ARG A 429 -1.59 -15.99 -7.81
N ASP A 430 -1.43 -17.08 -8.54
CA ASP A 430 -1.41 -17.03 -10.01
C ASP A 430 -2.81 -16.73 -10.56
N GLN A 431 -2.98 -15.50 -11.04
CA GLN A 431 -4.18 -14.99 -11.68
C GLN A 431 -4.03 -14.92 -13.21
N SER A 432 -2.98 -15.48 -13.78
CA SER A 432 -2.66 -15.34 -15.22
C SER A 432 -3.72 -15.96 -16.14
N ALA A 433 -4.55 -16.85 -15.64
CA ALA A 433 -5.66 -17.44 -16.37
C ALA A 433 -7.04 -16.81 -16.02
N ASN A 434 -7.10 -15.89 -15.04
CA ASN A 434 -8.36 -15.32 -14.57
C ASN A 434 -8.92 -14.33 -15.60
N ARG A 435 -10.04 -14.71 -16.24
CA ARG A 435 -10.84 -13.91 -17.18
C ARG A 435 -12.32 -13.92 -16.82
N ASP A 436 -12.63 -14.23 -15.59
CA ASP A 436 -13.99 -14.53 -15.14
C ASP A 436 -14.93 -13.36 -15.35
N ALA A 437 -14.49 -12.12 -15.10
CA ALA A 437 -15.31 -10.94 -15.31
C ALA A 437 -15.63 -10.72 -16.79
N ASP A 438 -14.65 -10.87 -17.69
CA ASP A 438 -14.86 -10.75 -19.14
C ASP A 438 -15.82 -11.83 -19.65
N LEU A 439 -15.66 -13.09 -19.19
CA LEU A 439 -16.53 -14.21 -19.56
C LEU A 439 -17.95 -13.99 -19.05
N TRP A 440 -18.11 -13.49 -17.81
CA TRP A 440 -19.40 -13.15 -17.28
C TRP A 440 -20.06 -12.02 -18.08
N VAL A 441 -19.36 -10.91 -18.35
CA VAL A 441 -19.90 -9.80 -19.16
C VAL A 441 -20.26 -10.27 -20.56
N ALA A 442 -19.43 -11.07 -21.22
CA ALA A 442 -19.73 -11.63 -22.53
C ALA A 442 -21.02 -12.47 -22.51
N SER A 443 -21.24 -13.30 -21.48
CA SER A 443 -22.45 -14.08 -21.31
C SER A 443 -23.70 -13.20 -21.09
N VAL A 444 -23.57 -12.11 -20.32
CA VAL A 444 -24.64 -11.11 -20.14
C VAL A 444 -24.94 -10.40 -21.46
N HIS A 445 -23.94 -9.95 -22.19
CA HIS A 445 -24.12 -9.28 -23.48
C HIS A 445 -24.81 -10.17 -24.53
N ALA A 446 -24.54 -11.48 -24.50
CA ALA A 446 -25.13 -12.45 -25.43
C ALA A 446 -26.65 -12.62 -25.24
N VAL A 447 -27.17 -12.45 -24.03
CA VAL A 447 -28.59 -12.64 -23.72
C VAL A 447 -29.40 -11.34 -23.73
N LEU A 448 -28.74 -10.18 -23.66
CA LEU A 448 -29.44 -8.89 -23.65
C LEU A 448 -29.88 -8.48 -25.07
N PRO A 449 -31.18 -8.24 -25.30
CA PRO A 449 -31.69 -7.70 -26.57
C PRO A 449 -31.17 -6.25 -26.79
N PRO A 450 -31.25 -5.73 -28.02
CA PRO A 450 -30.94 -4.33 -28.28
C PRO A 450 -31.76 -3.39 -27.40
N ASN A 451 -31.10 -2.30 -26.94
CA ASN A 451 -31.72 -1.30 -26.08
C ASN A 451 -32.25 -1.82 -24.72
N ALA A 452 -31.76 -2.95 -24.21
CA ALA A 452 -32.12 -3.43 -22.88
C ALA A 452 -31.75 -2.46 -21.77
N VAL A 453 -32.41 -2.58 -20.62
CA VAL A 453 -31.99 -1.93 -19.36
C VAL A 453 -31.52 -3.02 -18.43
N LEU A 454 -30.31 -2.84 -17.88
CA LEU A 454 -29.69 -3.74 -16.91
C LEU A 454 -29.52 -3.01 -15.60
N ILE A 455 -30.28 -3.42 -14.58
CA ILE A 455 -30.12 -2.94 -13.21
C ILE A 455 -29.16 -3.90 -12.51
N SER A 456 -28.08 -3.39 -11.98
CA SER A 456 -26.99 -4.18 -11.41
C SER A 456 -26.58 -3.62 -10.05
N TRP A 457 -25.72 -4.33 -9.35
CA TRP A 457 -25.13 -3.86 -8.10
C TRP A 457 -23.59 -3.91 -8.17
N TRP A 458 -22.95 -3.14 -7.30
CA TRP A 458 -21.55 -2.73 -7.35
C TRP A 458 -20.58 -3.75 -7.96
N SER A 459 -20.53 -4.96 -7.41
CA SER A 459 -19.55 -5.95 -7.85
C SER A 459 -19.68 -6.37 -9.32
N TYR A 460 -20.88 -6.27 -9.87
CA TYR A 460 -21.20 -6.62 -11.25
C TYR A 460 -21.37 -5.39 -12.15
N SER A 461 -21.70 -4.23 -11.58
CA SER A 461 -21.76 -2.98 -12.35
C SER A 461 -20.39 -2.56 -12.84
N THR A 462 -19.33 -2.76 -12.02
CA THR A 462 -17.98 -2.27 -12.32
C THR A 462 -17.38 -2.89 -13.58
N PRO A 463 -17.41 -4.24 -13.84
CA PRO A 463 -16.97 -4.78 -15.12
C PRO A 463 -17.86 -4.37 -16.29
N LEU A 464 -19.18 -4.25 -16.09
CA LEU A 464 -20.09 -3.74 -17.13
C LEU A 464 -19.73 -2.31 -17.54
N TRP A 465 -19.35 -1.44 -16.61
CA TRP A 465 -18.89 -0.09 -16.90
C TRP A 465 -17.58 -0.08 -17.69
N TYR A 466 -16.62 -0.97 -17.35
CA TYR A 466 -15.40 -1.10 -18.14
C TYR A 466 -15.71 -1.43 -19.59
N HIS A 467 -16.50 -2.48 -19.84
CA HIS A 467 -16.87 -2.90 -21.19
C HIS A 467 -17.68 -1.82 -21.92
N ARG A 468 -18.53 -1.10 -21.22
CA ARG A 468 -19.33 0.00 -21.78
C ARG A 468 -18.48 1.21 -22.18
N TRP A 469 -17.62 1.68 -21.28
CA TRP A 469 -16.99 2.99 -21.39
C TRP A 469 -15.52 2.95 -21.82
N VAL A 470 -14.84 1.81 -21.69
CA VAL A 470 -13.43 1.64 -22.09
C VAL A 470 -13.32 0.75 -23.33
N ALA A 471 -14.03 -0.38 -23.35
CA ALA A 471 -14.07 -1.26 -24.51
C ALA A 471 -15.13 -0.85 -25.56
N GLU A 472 -16.00 0.12 -25.24
CA GLU A 472 -17.07 0.65 -26.10
C GLU A 472 -18.08 -0.41 -26.55
N GLU A 473 -18.29 -1.45 -25.75
CA GLU A 473 -19.21 -2.53 -26.02
C GLU A 473 -20.64 -2.17 -25.59
N ARG A 474 -21.63 -2.64 -26.36
CA ARG A 474 -23.07 -2.49 -26.08
C ARG A 474 -23.47 -1.08 -25.63
N PRO A 475 -23.16 -0.03 -26.42
CA PRO A 475 -23.56 1.34 -26.13
C PRO A 475 -25.08 1.55 -26.09
N ASP A 476 -25.85 0.62 -26.62
CA ASP A 476 -27.31 0.60 -26.63
C ASP A 476 -27.90 0.21 -25.27
N VAL A 477 -27.19 -0.57 -24.43
CA VAL A 477 -27.69 -1.05 -23.13
C VAL A 477 -27.54 0.05 -22.08
N LYS A 478 -28.63 0.33 -21.36
CA LYS A 478 -28.57 1.23 -20.19
C LYS A 478 -28.25 0.42 -18.94
N ILE A 479 -27.11 0.71 -18.32
CA ILE A 479 -26.70 0.15 -17.04
C ILE A 479 -27.12 1.10 -15.94
N ILE A 480 -27.82 0.59 -14.91
CA ILE A 480 -28.23 1.31 -13.70
C ILE A 480 -27.62 0.57 -12.51
N ASP A 481 -26.78 1.24 -11.74
CA ASP A 481 -26.21 0.68 -10.51
C ASP A 481 -27.12 0.96 -9.32
N GLU A 482 -27.28 -0.02 -8.43
CA GLU A 482 -28.12 0.08 -7.25
C GLU A 482 -27.73 1.26 -6.34
N ARG A 483 -26.44 1.55 -6.20
CA ARG A 483 -25.96 2.68 -5.35
C ARG A 483 -26.30 4.02 -5.96
N ASN A 484 -26.35 4.11 -7.29
CA ASN A 484 -26.69 5.33 -8.00
C ASN A 484 -28.21 5.52 -8.17
N ILE A 485 -29.03 4.56 -7.80
CA ILE A 485 -30.50 4.65 -7.88
C ILE A 485 -31.03 5.89 -7.13
N LEU A 486 -30.43 6.24 -5.98
CA LEU A 486 -30.80 7.43 -5.22
C LEU A 486 -30.34 8.71 -5.94
N ASP A 487 -29.12 8.75 -6.41
CA ASP A 487 -28.52 9.91 -7.09
C ASP A 487 -29.21 10.18 -8.45
N ASP A 488 -29.66 9.11 -9.12
CA ASP A 488 -30.39 9.17 -10.39
C ASP A 488 -31.89 9.46 -10.21
N GLY A 489 -32.37 9.61 -8.96
CA GLY A 489 -33.74 10.01 -8.65
C GLY A 489 -34.78 8.89 -8.67
N TYR A 490 -34.37 7.63 -8.84
CA TYR A 490 -35.32 6.51 -8.80
C TYR A 490 -35.77 6.18 -7.36
N GLY A 491 -34.87 6.32 -6.38
CA GLY A 491 -35.14 6.05 -4.97
C GLY A 491 -35.15 4.56 -4.59
N THR A 492 -35.73 3.67 -5.39
CA THR A 492 -35.76 2.21 -5.17
C THR A 492 -35.55 1.44 -6.46
N ILE A 493 -35.16 0.16 -6.34
CA ILE A 493 -34.98 -0.74 -7.48
C ILE A 493 -36.35 -0.98 -8.19
N ASP A 494 -37.43 -1.06 -7.43
CA ASP A 494 -38.79 -1.25 -8.01
C ASP A 494 -39.17 -0.06 -8.89
N ARG A 495 -38.93 1.18 -8.44
CA ARG A 495 -39.20 2.37 -9.26
C ARG A 495 -38.28 2.46 -10.48
N ALA A 496 -37.05 1.99 -10.38
CA ALA A 496 -36.15 1.91 -11.52
C ALA A 496 -36.68 0.89 -12.55
N ILE A 497 -37.23 -0.27 -12.11
CA ILE A 497 -37.87 -1.23 -12.96
C ILE A 497 -39.13 -0.62 -13.61
N GLU A 498 -40.02 0.01 -12.84
CA GLU A 498 -41.24 0.66 -13.31
C GLU A 498 -40.98 1.72 -14.37
N ALA A 499 -39.93 2.49 -14.22
CA ALA A 499 -39.57 3.56 -15.17
C ALA A 499 -39.32 3.05 -16.59
N TYR A 500 -38.94 1.79 -16.75
CA TYR A 500 -38.60 1.20 -18.06
C TYR A 500 -39.45 0.04 -18.46
N HIS A 501 -40.12 -0.64 -17.53
CA HIS A 501 -40.99 -1.78 -17.84
C HIS A 501 -42.11 -1.37 -18.83
N GLY A 502 -42.38 -2.19 -19.82
CA GLY A 502 -43.33 -1.92 -20.91
C GLY A 502 -42.79 -1.01 -22.04
N ARG A 503 -41.61 -0.35 -21.85
CA ARG A 503 -40.96 0.45 -22.89
C ARG A 503 -39.68 -0.21 -23.39
N ARG A 504 -38.94 -0.88 -22.51
CA ARG A 504 -37.66 -1.58 -22.76
C ARG A 504 -37.68 -2.90 -21.99
N THR A 505 -36.98 -3.90 -22.49
CA THR A 505 -36.75 -5.13 -21.71
C THR A 505 -35.82 -4.83 -20.54
N VAL A 506 -36.27 -5.16 -19.33
CA VAL A 506 -35.53 -4.91 -18.09
C VAL A 506 -34.96 -6.22 -17.57
N TYR A 507 -33.67 -6.22 -17.28
CA TYR A 507 -32.99 -7.29 -16.60
C TYR A 507 -32.41 -6.77 -15.28
N VAL A 508 -32.30 -7.66 -14.30
CA VAL A 508 -31.71 -7.35 -12.99
C VAL A 508 -30.64 -8.37 -12.66
N VAL A 509 -29.44 -7.90 -12.25
CA VAL A 509 -28.46 -8.70 -11.52
C VAL A 509 -28.83 -8.59 -10.04
N PRO A 510 -29.55 -9.58 -9.45
CA PRO A 510 -30.10 -9.38 -8.11
C PRO A 510 -29.01 -9.47 -7.03
N PRO A 511 -28.89 -8.46 -6.14
CA PRO A 511 -28.19 -8.66 -4.89
C PRO A 511 -28.91 -9.76 -4.09
N HIS A 512 -28.15 -10.65 -3.45
CA HIS A 512 -28.76 -11.79 -2.74
C HIS A 512 -29.75 -11.35 -1.64
N TRP A 513 -29.53 -10.19 -1.02
CA TRP A 513 -30.42 -9.62 0.02
C TRP A 513 -31.70 -8.99 -0.53
N GLN A 514 -31.78 -8.70 -1.83
CA GLN A 514 -32.97 -8.11 -2.47
C GLN A 514 -33.73 -9.12 -3.37
N LEU A 515 -33.18 -10.31 -3.57
CA LEU A 515 -33.76 -11.32 -4.49
C LEU A 515 -35.22 -11.65 -4.16
N ASP A 516 -35.53 -11.88 -2.88
CA ASP A 516 -36.89 -12.21 -2.45
C ASP A 516 -37.86 -11.03 -2.57
N GLN A 517 -37.39 -9.80 -2.36
CA GLN A 517 -38.16 -8.58 -2.55
C GLN A 517 -38.57 -8.45 -4.02
N ILE A 518 -37.60 -8.57 -4.94
CA ILE A 518 -37.82 -8.46 -6.38
C ILE A 518 -38.82 -9.53 -6.84
N ARG A 519 -38.64 -10.79 -6.42
CA ARG A 519 -39.53 -11.91 -6.78
C ARG A 519 -40.92 -11.80 -6.19
N ARG A 520 -41.11 -11.08 -5.08
CA ARG A 520 -42.46 -10.81 -4.52
C ARG A 520 -43.20 -9.75 -5.33
N ALA A 521 -42.52 -8.72 -5.78
CA ALA A 521 -43.14 -7.62 -6.52
C ALA A 521 -43.31 -7.92 -8.01
N TRP A 522 -42.44 -8.71 -8.60
CA TRP A 522 -42.32 -8.92 -10.03
C TRP A 522 -42.37 -10.41 -10.42
N ARG A 523 -43.04 -10.71 -11.54
CA ARG A 523 -42.85 -11.99 -12.24
C ARG A 523 -41.51 -11.94 -12.96
N THR A 524 -40.70 -12.96 -12.73
CA THR A 524 -39.33 -13.00 -13.23
C THR A 524 -39.00 -14.33 -13.88
N GLU A 525 -38.25 -14.29 -14.97
CA GLU A 525 -37.59 -15.43 -15.58
C GLU A 525 -36.11 -15.40 -15.23
N THR A 526 -35.58 -16.53 -14.78
CA THR A 526 -34.11 -16.63 -14.54
C THR A 526 -33.41 -16.94 -15.86
N VAL A 527 -32.44 -16.09 -16.23
CA VAL A 527 -31.65 -16.23 -17.44
C VAL A 527 -30.24 -16.60 -17.03
N PRO A 528 -29.75 -17.81 -17.34
CA PRO A 528 -28.40 -18.26 -16.98
C PRO A 528 -27.30 -17.39 -17.60
N THR A 529 -26.26 -17.19 -16.85
CA THR A 529 -25.02 -16.50 -17.27
C THR A 529 -23.83 -17.45 -17.18
N PHE A 530 -22.61 -16.90 -17.09
CA PHE A 530 -21.39 -17.68 -16.92
C PHE A 530 -21.41 -18.45 -15.60
N ALA A 531 -21.16 -19.76 -15.67
CA ALA A 531 -21.30 -20.68 -14.54
C ALA A 531 -20.43 -20.26 -13.33
N GLY A 532 -21.02 -20.29 -12.15
CA GLY A 532 -20.38 -19.89 -10.90
C GLY A 532 -20.58 -18.42 -10.52
N TYR A 533 -21.27 -17.65 -11.39
CA TYR A 533 -21.61 -16.23 -11.14
C TYR A 533 -23.14 -16.03 -11.11
N THR A 534 -23.55 -14.79 -10.78
CA THR A 534 -24.97 -14.47 -10.60
C THR A 534 -25.71 -14.46 -11.95
N ASP A 535 -26.81 -15.22 -12.04
CA ASP A 535 -27.74 -15.21 -13.16
C ASP A 535 -28.54 -13.90 -13.20
N LEU A 536 -29.09 -13.58 -14.38
CA LEU A 536 -29.98 -12.45 -14.55
C LEU A 536 -31.43 -12.84 -14.22
N LEU A 537 -32.20 -11.86 -13.73
CA LEU A 537 -33.65 -11.91 -13.70
C LEU A 537 -34.21 -11.03 -14.82
N ARG A 538 -34.90 -11.61 -15.80
CA ARG A 538 -35.71 -10.88 -16.76
C ARG A 538 -37.04 -10.53 -16.11
N ILE A 539 -37.43 -9.27 -16.14
CA ILE A 539 -38.71 -8.79 -15.61
C ILE A 539 -39.79 -8.99 -16.66
N GLU A 540 -40.84 -9.76 -16.31
CA GLU A 540 -41.93 -10.06 -17.20
C GLU A 540 -43.18 -9.22 -16.91
N GLY A 541 -43.37 -8.75 -15.69
CA GLY A 541 -44.48 -7.91 -15.27
C GLY A 541 -44.73 -7.90 -13.77
N PRO A 542 -45.56 -7.01 -13.28
CA PRO A 542 -45.94 -7.00 -11.86
C PRO A 542 -46.69 -8.31 -11.49
N ARG A 543 -46.56 -8.72 -10.23
CA ARG A 543 -47.33 -9.85 -9.70
C ARG A 543 -48.73 -9.45 -9.31
#